data_bde0c008b84f2d981fec221db364494a
#
_entry.id   bde0c008b84f2d981fec221db364494a
#
_cell.length_a   1.000
_cell.length_b   1.000
_cell.length_c   1.000
_cell.angle_alpha   90.00
_cell.angle_beta   90.00
_cell.angle_gamma   90.00
#
_symmetry.space_group_name_H-M   'P 1'
#
loop_
_entity.id
_entity.type
_entity.pdbx_description
1 polymer ?
#
loop_
_entity_poly.entity_id
_entity_poly.type
_entity_poly.pdbx_seq_one_letter_code
_entity_poly.pdbx_strand_id
1 'polypeptide(L)'
;MNRQPAEGLRHDKDSLSLPTAAGVPGKLRELIRRVRLARIIEGGAIGVALWCILFAVELLPGILSDTPGVLLFGLVGAAAQASRVRRGLLVILVLAAAVVVVVTQTPLSNILAARWVRADQFPDSGVSAVVALSAGLNPDTTINSEALDHLINGLELVRAGKASELVTTTVEERFPAGAVKSTVDQSRIVSLFGGNTKWISTSDVKSTRDEALRSAELLLPTGVRRIAVVASPMHTRRACSAFEAVGFEVTCVPARMRSAGGQDPGPWPADRLKVFGDWVYEVAATARYRARGWLDSGPPERAARPL
;
A
#
# COMPACT_ATOMS: atom_id res chain seq x y z
N MET A 1 36.62 -91.97 -11.50
CA MET A 1 35.80 -90.90 -10.84
C MET A 1 36.22 -89.57 -11.42
N ASN A 2 35.53 -89.20 -12.50
CA ASN A 2 35.78 -87.98 -13.27
C ASN A 2 34.87 -86.84 -12.75
N ARG A 3 35.46 -85.77 -12.30
CA ARG A 3 34.73 -84.52 -12.08
C ARG A 3 35.03 -83.58 -13.21
N GLN A 4 33.98 -83.19 -13.99
CA GLN A 4 34.00 -82.09 -14.95
C GLN A 4 33.82 -80.72 -14.22
N PRO A 5 34.51 -79.73 -14.67
CA PRO A 5 34.30 -78.36 -14.13
C PRO A 5 33.12 -77.66 -14.84
N ALA A 6 32.36 -76.86 -14.04
CA ALA A 6 31.22 -76.06 -14.47
C ALA A 6 31.63 -74.87 -15.32
N GLU A 7 31.00 -74.72 -16.46
CA GLU A 7 31.06 -73.51 -17.36
C GLU A 7 30.43 -72.32 -16.70
N GLY A 8 31.19 -71.25 -16.68
CA GLY A 8 30.74 -69.95 -16.17
C GLY A 8 29.78 -69.25 -17.12
N LEU A 9 28.59 -68.88 -16.62
CA LEU A 9 27.65 -67.94 -17.26
C LEU A 9 28.27 -66.53 -17.28
N ARG A 10 28.64 -66.06 -18.49
CA ARG A 10 28.94 -64.67 -18.76
C ARG A 10 27.64 -63.87 -18.75
N HIS A 11 27.44 -63.04 -17.74
CA HIS A 11 26.43 -61.98 -17.74
C HIS A 11 26.87 -60.90 -18.76
N ASP A 12 26.22 -60.91 -19.90
CA ASP A 12 26.29 -59.84 -20.87
C ASP A 12 25.52 -58.63 -20.27
N LYS A 13 26.28 -57.64 -19.81
CA LYS A 13 25.70 -56.35 -19.41
C LYS A 13 25.49 -55.52 -20.68
N ASP A 14 24.37 -55.73 -21.34
CA ASP A 14 23.88 -54.80 -22.32
C ASP A 14 23.65 -53.46 -21.61
N SER A 15 24.63 -52.58 -21.72
CA SER A 15 24.54 -51.19 -21.37
C SER A 15 23.51 -50.53 -22.28
N LEU A 16 22.28 -50.30 -21.74
CA LEU A 16 21.32 -49.39 -22.36
C LEU A 16 21.96 -48.02 -22.43
N SER A 17 22.69 -47.78 -23.53
CA SER A 17 23.13 -46.44 -23.89
C SER A 17 21.90 -45.62 -24.27
N LEU A 18 21.52 -44.69 -23.42
CA LEU A 18 20.55 -43.64 -23.74
C LEU A 18 20.94 -42.99 -25.08
N PRO A 19 19.99 -42.81 -25.98
CA PRO A 19 20.32 -42.21 -27.30
C PRO A 19 20.88 -40.81 -27.08
N THR A 20 22.14 -40.64 -27.45
CA THR A 20 22.84 -39.37 -27.50
C THR A 20 22.07 -38.41 -28.40
N ALA A 21 21.93 -37.15 -27.99
CA ALA A 21 21.18 -36.05 -28.67
C ALA A 21 21.63 -35.75 -30.13
N ALA A 22 22.57 -36.53 -30.67
CA ALA A 22 23.15 -36.35 -31.99
C ALA A 22 22.24 -36.77 -33.18
N GLY A 23 21.13 -37.50 -32.95
CA GLY A 23 20.27 -38.04 -34.00
C GLY A 23 19.03 -37.24 -34.40
N VAL A 24 18.77 -36.08 -33.78
CA VAL A 24 17.54 -35.30 -34.04
C VAL A 24 17.72 -34.48 -35.35
N PRO A 25 16.83 -34.63 -36.36
CA PRO A 25 16.91 -33.86 -37.59
C PRO A 25 16.93 -32.34 -37.32
N GLY A 26 17.75 -31.58 -38.05
CA GLY A 26 17.94 -30.14 -37.83
C GLY A 26 16.63 -29.34 -37.78
N LYS A 27 15.67 -29.68 -38.66
CA LYS A 27 14.31 -29.08 -38.65
C LYS A 27 13.57 -29.29 -37.33
N LEU A 28 13.71 -30.45 -36.69
CA LEU A 28 13.05 -30.75 -35.43
C LEU A 28 13.70 -29.99 -34.26
N ARG A 29 15.02 -29.82 -34.26
CA ARG A 29 15.73 -28.99 -33.28
C ARG A 29 15.30 -27.52 -33.36
N GLU A 30 15.19 -26.98 -34.58
CA GLU A 30 14.73 -25.60 -34.80
C GLU A 30 13.27 -25.42 -34.35
N LEU A 31 12.39 -26.38 -34.63
CA LEU A 31 11.02 -26.37 -34.17
C LEU A 31 10.94 -26.37 -32.62
N ILE A 32 11.71 -27.22 -31.96
CA ILE A 32 11.76 -27.29 -30.49
C ILE A 32 12.28 -25.95 -29.90
N ARG A 33 13.30 -25.36 -30.54
CA ARG A 33 13.84 -24.06 -30.15
C ARG A 33 12.80 -22.95 -30.23
N ARG A 34 12.06 -22.88 -31.34
CA ARG A 34 10.98 -21.90 -31.57
C ARG A 34 9.85 -22.06 -30.56
N VAL A 35 9.42 -23.30 -30.30
CA VAL A 35 8.37 -23.58 -29.29
C VAL A 35 8.83 -23.21 -27.87
N ARG A 36 10.08 -23.47 -27.50
CA ARG A 36 10.63 -23.04 -26.22
C ARG A 36 10.69 -21.52 -26.10
N LEU A 37 11.18 -20.83 -27.14
CA LEU A 37 11.25 -19.37 -27.15
C LEU A 37 9.85 -18.74 -27.05
N ALA A 38 8.89 -19.24 -27.81
CA ALA A 38 7.51 -18.77 -27.75
C ALA A 38 6.91 -18.91 -26.32
N ARG A 39 7.18 -20.04 -25.65
CA ARG A 39 6.74 -20.24 -24.26
C ARG A 39 7.39 -19.27 -23.27
N ILE A 40 8.68 -18.99 -23.42
CA ILE A 40 9.40 -18.03 -22.57
C ILE A 40 8.80 -16.63 -22.75
N ILE A 41 8.55 -16.21 -23.98
CA ILE A 41 7.93 -14.92 -24.30
C ILE A 41 6.51 -14.84 -23.71
N GLU A 42 5.69 -15.88 -23.90
CA GLU A 42 4.34 -15.98 -23.34
C GLU A 42 4.37 -15.85 -21.80
N GLY A 43 5.27 -16.56 -21.13
CA GLY A 43 5.43 -16.48 -19.68
C GLY A 43 5.87 -15.10 -19.21
N GLY A 44 6.80 -14.48 -19.93
CA GLY A 44 7.21 -13.10 -19.67
C GLY A 44 6.05 -12.12 -19.79
N ALA A 45 5.24 -12.24 -20.84
CA ALA A 45 4.05 -11.40 -21.04
C ALA A 45 3.01 -11.59 -19.94
N ILE A 46 2.78 -12.83 -19.48
CA ILE A 46 1.87 -13.13 -18.34
C ILE A 46 2.41 -12.47 -17.06
N GLY A 47 3.70 -12.56 -16.80
CA GLY A 47 4.33 -11.92 -15.64
C GLY A 47 4.15 -10.41 -15.65
N VAL A 48 4.42 -9.76 -16.78
CA VAL A 48 4.20 -8.31 -16.96
C VAL A 48 2.73 -7.94 -16.80
N ALA A 49 1.80 -8.72 -17.36
CA ALA A 49 0.37 -8.47 -17.19
C ALA A 49 -0.06 -8.54 -15.72
N LEU A 50 0.46 -9.53 -14.97
CA LEU A 50 0.21 -9.62 -13.54
C LEU A 50 0.79 -8.43 -12.78
N TRP A 51 1.99 -7.98 -13.15
CA TRP A 51 2.57 -6.76 -12.59
C TRP A 51 1.69 -5.54 -12.87
N CYS A 52 1.21 -5.34 -14.10
CA CYS A 52 0.31 -4.25 -14.45
C CYS A 52 -0.97 -4.26 -13.60
N ILE A 53 -1.56 -5.44 -13.35
CA ILE A 53 -2.74 -5.58 -12.50
C ILE A 53 -2.43 -5.17 -11.06
N LEU A 54 -1.35 -5.68 -10.48
CA LEU A 54 -0.96 -5.37 -9.10
C LEU A 54 -0.56 -3.90 -8.93
N PHE A 55 0.08 -3.32 -9.95
CA PHE A 55 0.40 -1.90 -9.99
C PHE A 55 -0.87 -1.04 -10.02
N ALA A 56 -1.84 -1.39 -10.88
CA ALA A 56 -3.09 -0.66 -11.03
C ALA A 56 -3.97 -0.67 -9.76
N VAL A 57 -3.83 -1.68 -8.90
CA VAL A 57 -4.51 -1.74 -7.59
C VAL A 57 -3.62 -1.24 -6.44
N GLU A 58 -2.50 -0.59 -6.75
CA GLU A 58 -1.56 -0.02 -5.77
C GLU A 58 -1.08 -1.04 -4.70
N LEU A 59 -1.05 -2.33 -5.04
CA LEU A 59 -0.62 -3.40 -4.13
C LEU A 59 0.89 -3.65 -4.12
N LEU A 60 1.64 -3.01 -5.03
CA LEU A 60 3.09 -3.19 -5.10
C LEU A 60 3.80 -2.19 -4.18
N PRO A 61 4.70 -2.65 -3.29
CA PRO A 61 5.56 -1.75 -2.52
C PRO A 61 6.51 -0.99 -3.46
N GLY A 62 6.91 0.23 -3.08
CA GLY A 62 7.60 1.21 -3.93
C GLY A 62 8.73 0.69 -4.82
N ILE A 63 9.61 -0.20 -4.33
CA ILE A 63 10.71 -0.80 -5.15
C ILE A 63 10.15 -1.68 -6.29
N LEU A 64 8.99 -2.30 -6.12
CA LEU A 64 8.36 -3.17 -7.11
C LEU A 64 7.39 -2.42 -8.03
N SER A 65 7.06 -1.17 -7.73
CA SER A 65 6.23 -0.32 -8.59
C SER A 65 7.00 0.28 -9.78
N ASP A 66 8.33 0.21 -9.76
CA ASP A 66 9.22 0.78 -10.77
C ASP A 66 9.71 -0.26 -11.80
N THR A 67 10.54 0.18 -12.75
CA THR A 67 11.15 -0.65 -13.80
C THR A 67 11.75 -1.98 -13.30
N PRO A 68 12.45 -2.06 -12.14
CA PRO A 68 12.93 -3.33 -11.59
C PRO A 68 11.80 -4.33 -11.33
N GLY A 69 10.63 -3.87 -10.89
CA GLY A 69 9.46 -4.71 -10.66
C GLY A 69 8.95 -5.36 -11.95
N VAL A 70 8.78 -4.58 -13.03
CA VAL A 70 8.37 -5.10 -14.34
C VAL A 70 9.30 -6.22 -14.81
N LEU A 71 10.62 -5.97 -14.72
CA LEU A 71 11.63 -6.95 -15.14
C LEU A 71 11.58 -8.22 -14.29
N LEU A 72 11.45 -8.07 -12.96
CA LEU A 72 11.35 -9.21 -12.05
C LEU A 72 10.12 -10.09 -12.38
N PHE A 73 8.95 -9.49 -12.51
CA PHE A 73 7.72 -10.21 -12.84
C PHE A 73 7.79 -10.87 -14.22
N GLY A 74 8.37 -10.18 -15.21
CA GLY A 74 8.61 -10.75 -16.55
C GLY A 74 9.53 -11.96 -16.51
N LEU A 75 10.65 -11.89 -15.76
CA LEU A 75 11.61 -13.00 -15.62
C LEU A 75 10.99 -14.19 -14.84
N VAL A 76 10.28 -13.93 -13.75
CA VAL A 76 9.58 -14.95 -12.96
C VAL A 76 8.51 -15.64 -13.82
N GLY A 77 7.74 -14.89 -14.60
CA GLY A 77 6.75 -15.42 -15.52
C GLY A 77 7.37 -16.30 -16.61
N ALA A 78 8.48 -15.87 -17.22
CA ALA A 78 9.23 -16.63 -18.19
C ALA A 78 9.78 -17.95 -17.62
N ALA A 79 10.34 -17.91 -16.41
CA ALA A 79 10.85 -19.09 -15.70
C ALA A 79 9.71 -20.06 -15.30
N ALA A 80 8.59 -19.54 -14.81
CA ALA A 80 7.41 -20.34 -14.46
C ALA A 80 6.82 -21.08 -15.66
N GLN A 81 6.83 -20.45 -16.85
CA GLN A 81 6.33 -21.06 -18.08
C GLN A 81 7.21 -22.22 -18.58
N ALA A 82 8.50 -22.19 -18.28
CA ALA A 82 9.42 -23.29 -18.55
C ALA A 82 9.22 -24.49 -17.61
N SER A 83 8.49 -24.34 -16.53
CA SER A 83 8.25 -25.32 -15.48
C SER A 83 6.82 -25.88 -15.53
N ARG A 84 6.53 -26.88 -14.64
CA ARG A 84 5.19 -27.45 -14.46
C ARG A 84 4.18 -26.46 -13.81
N VAL A 85 4.62 -25.28 -13.39
CA VAL A 85 3.82 -24.24 -12.70
C VAL A 85 2.97 -23.40 -13.67
N ARG A 86 3.13 -23.58 -14.99
CA ARG A 86 2.41 -22.82 -16.04
C ARG A 86 0.90 -22.69 -15.77
N ARG A 87 0.23 -23.80 -15.46
CA ARG A 87 -1.23 -23.79 -15.23
C ARG A 87 -1.58 -22.96 -14.01
N GLY A 88 -0.79 -23.04 -12.95
CA GLY A 88 -0.99 -22.23 -11.74
C GLY A 88 -0.85 -20.74 -12.04
N LEU A 89 0.16 -20.33 -12.83
CA LEU A 89 0.36 -18.93 -13.20
C LEU A 89 -0.83 -18.39 -14.02
N LEU A 90 -1.34 -19.15 -14.97
CA LEU A 90 -2.53 -18.76 -15.75
C LEU A 90 -3.77 -18.65 -14.87
N VAL A 91 -3.98 -19.58 -13.93
CA VAL A 91 -5.10 -19.50 -12.98
C VAL A 91 -4.99 -18.24 -12.13
N ILE A 92 -3.80 -17.93 -11.59
CA ILE A 92 -3.58 -16.70 -10.82
C ILE A 92 -3.90 -15.45 -11.65
N LEU A 93 -3.44 -15.39 -12.90
CA LEU A 93 -3.72 -14.27 -13.79
C LEU A 93 -5.22 -14.10 -14.05
N VAL A 94 -5.92 -15.21 -14.34
CA VAL A 94 -7.38 -15.19 -14.59
C VAL A 94 -8.12 -14.74 -13.34
N LEU A 95 -7.75 -15.24 -12.17
CA LEU A 95 -8.36 -14.81 -10.90
C LEU A 95 -8.09 -13.34 -10.61
N ALA A 96 -6.87 -12.86 -10.83
CA ALA A 96 -6.52 -11.44 -10.66
C ALA A 96 -7.33 -10.56 -11.63
N ALA A 97 -7.43 -10.95 -12.89
CA ALA A 97 -8.26 -10.24 -13.88
C ALA A 97 -9.75 -10.26 -13.50
N ALA A 98 -10.27 -11.39 -13.01
CA ALA A 98 -11.65 -11.48 -12.53
C ALA A 98 -11.91 -10.54 -11.35
N VAL A 99 -10.97 -10.45 -10.39
CA VAL A 99 -11.06 -9.48 -9.28
C VAL A 99 -11.14 -8.05 -9.80
N VAL A 100 -10.26 -7.66 -10.75
CA VAL A 100 -10.29 -6.32 -11.36
C VAL A 100 -11.64 -6.05 -12.02
N VAL A 101 -12.17 -7.00 -12.80
CA VAL A 101 -13.50 -6.86 -13.43
C VAL A 101 -14.60 -6.69 -12.37
N VAL A 102 -14.62 -7.53 -11.34
CA VAL A 102 -15.62 -7.43 -10.26
C VAL A 102 -15.53 -6.08 -9.56
N VAL A 103 -14.33 -5.65 -9.18
CA VAL A 103 -14.10 -4.36 -8.48
C VAL A 103 -14.53 -3.18 -9.34
N THR A 104 -14.20 -3.19 -10.64
CA THR A 104 -14.47 -2.06 -11.53
C THR A 104 -15.90 -2.01 -12.04
N GLN A 105 -16.57 -3.16 -12.18
CA GLN A 105 -17.92 -3.23 -12.77
C GLN A 105 -19.04 -3.37 -11.73
N THR A 106 -18.71 -3.57 -10.46
CA THR A 106 -19.72 -3.71 -9.40
C THR A 106 -19.55 -2.63 -8.30
N PRO A 107 -20.57 -2.41 -7.44
CA PRO A 107 -20.45 -1.48 -6.31
C PRO A 107 -19.64 -2.05 -5.12
N LEU A 108 -18.81 -3.08 -5.33
CA LEU A 108 -18.07 -3.73 -4.26
C LEU A 108 -17.19 -2.73 -3.48
N SER A 109 -16.45 -1.87 -4.18
CA SER A 109 -15.59 -0.86 -3.56
C SER A 109 -16.38 0.10 -2.69
N ASN A 110 -17.57 0.55 -3.14
CA ASN A 110 -18.45 1.41 -2.36
C ASN A 110 -18.92 0.73 -1.07
N ILE A 111 -19.31 -0.55 -1.16
CA ILE A 111 -19.76 -1.34 0.00
C ILE A 111 -18.62 -1.50 1.02
N LEU A 112 -17.41 -1.82 0.53
CA LEU A 112 -16.24 -1.97 1.38
C LEU A 112 -15.85 -0.63 2.04
N ALA A 113 -15.82 0.46 1.27
CA ALA A 113 -15.55 1.80 1.77
C ALA A 113 -16.57 2.22 2.84
N ALA A 114 -17.86 2.11 2.55
CA ALA A 114 -18.92 2.51 3.49
C ALA A 114 -18.84 1.77 4.85
N ARG A 115 -18.37 0.52 4.86
CA ARG A 115 -18.17 -0.26 6.08
C ARG A 115 -16.84 0.00 6.78
N TRP A 116 -15.86 0.54 6.03
CA TRP A 116 -14.51 0.73 6.54
C TRP A 116 -14.27 2.13 7.09
N VAL A 117 -14.79 3.16 6.43
CA VAL A 117 -14.63 4.56 6.81
C VAL A 117 -15.22 4.79 8.21
N ARG A 118 -14.43 5.41 9.09
CA ARG A 118 -14.91 5.92 10.38
C ARG A 118 -15.15 7.42 10.26
N ALA A 119 -16.40 7.83 10.46
CA ALA A 119 -16.82 9.22 10.51
C ALA A 119 -17.63 9.41 11.80
N ASP A 120 -17.10 10.18 12.70
CA ASP A 120 -17.78 10.44 13.98
C ASP A 120 -18.64 11.71 13.87
N GLN A 121 -19.72 11.76 14.64
CA GLN A 121 -20.51 12.98 14.75
C GLN A 121 -19.67 14.04 15.48
N PHE A 122 -19.58 15.23 14.90
CA PHE A 122 -18.81 16.31 15.49
C PHE A 122 -19.52 16.82 16.74
N PRO A 123 -18.85 16.95 17.90
CA PRO A 123 -19.50 17.39 19.15
C PRO A 123 -19.92 18.86 19.05
N ASP A 124 -21.11 19.19 19.58
CA ASP A 124 -21.63 20.57 19.59
C ASP A 124 -20.71 21.51 20.38
N SER A 125 -20.08 21.01 21.43
CA SER A 125 -19.09 21.77 22.23
C SER A 125 -17.80 22.07 21.50
N GLY A 126 -17.62 21.56 20.28
CA GLY A 126 -16.36 21.62 19.57
C GLY A 126 -15.28 20.72 20.20
N VAL A 127 -14.07 20.83 19.65
CA VAL A 127 -12.86 20.18 20.14
C VAL A 127 -11.79 21.24 20.42
N SER A 128 -10.74 20.89 21.17
CA SER A 128 -9.66 21.85 21.46
C SER A 128 -8.75 22.09 20.28
N ALA A 129 -8.42 21.06 19.49
CA ALA A 129 -7.56 21.18 18.35
C ALA A 129 -8.04 20.26 17.20
N VAL A 130 -7.74 20.66 15.96
CA VAL A 130 -7.82 19.80 14.77
C VAL A 130 -6.43 19.36 14.40
N VAL A 131 -6.22 18.07 14.20
CA VAL A 131 -4.98 17.51 13.68
C VAL A 131 -5.20 17.08 12.24
N ALA A 132 -4.59 17.79 11.29
CA ALA A 132 -4.59 17.44 9.88
C ALA A 132 -3.34 16.61 9.56
N LEU A 133 -3.54 15.36 9.14
CA LEU A 133 -2.45 14.44 8.88
C LEU A 133 -1.71 14.79 7.60
N SER A 134 -0.41 14.51 7.56
CA SER A 134 0.40 14.59 6.35
C SER A 134 0.18 13.37 5.45
N ALA A 135 0.50 13.52 4.17
CA ALA A 135 0.42 12.40 3.22
C ALA A 135 1.58 12.37 2.21
N GLY A 136 2.54 13.32 2.31
CA GLY A 136 3.73 13.38 1.45
C GLY A 136 3.83 14.64 0.61
N LEU A 137 4.92 14.70 -0.19
CA LEU A 137 5.25 15.81 -1.08
C LEU A 137 5.21 15.37 -2.55
N ASN A 138 4.88 16.31 -3.41
CA ASN A 138 5.01 16.16 -4.86
C ASN A 138 6.47 16.37 -5.31
N PRO A 139 6.86 15.96 -6.53
CA PRO A 139 8.20 16.20 -7.07
C PRO A 139 8.62 17.68 -7.14
N ASP A 140 7.67 18.60 -7.18
CA ASP A 140 7.87 20.06 -7.13
C ASP A 140 7.99 20.61 -5.71
N THR A 141 8.09 19.72 -4.71
CA THR A 141 8.20 20.01 -3.26
C THR A 141 6.96 20.61 -2.60
N THR A 142 5.83 20.73 -3.30
CA THR A 142 4.54 21.10 -2.70
C THR A 142 3.93 19.87 -1.99
N ILE A 143 3.02 20.11 -1.02
CA ILE A 143 2.27 19.01 -0.41
C ILE A 143 1.39 18.36 -1.48
N ASN A 144 1.25 17.02 -1.42
CA ASN A 144 0.42 16.30 -2.36
C ASN A 144 -1.08 16.62 -2.17
N SER A 145 -1.91 16.21 -3.13
CA SER A 145 -3.35 16.52 -3.13
C SER A 145 -4.06 16.01 -1.87
N GLU A 146 -3.65 14.88 -1.34
CA GLU A 146 -4.19 14.27 -0.13
C GLU A 146 -3.88 15.11 1.11
N ALA A 147 -2.60 15.47 1.32
CA ALA A 147 -2.18 16.35 2.42
C ALA A 147 -2.85 17.75 2.32
N LEU A 148 -3.02 18.25 1.09
CA LEU A 148 -3.72 19.53 0.86
C LEU A 148 -5.20 19.43 1.23
N ASP A 149 -5.88 18.32 0.91
CA ASP A 149 -7.27 18.10 1.29
C ASP A 149 -7.43 18.00 2.82
N HIS A 150 -6.52 17.30 3.50
CA HIS A 150 -6.51 17.25 4.97
C HIS A 150 -6.35 18.66 5.57
N LEU A 151 -5.38 19.42 5.08
CA LEU A 151 -5.11 20.78 5.55
C LEU A 151 -6.31 21.71 5.35
N ILE A 152 -6.93 21.70 4.15
CA ILE A 152 -8.09 22.54 3.86
C ILE A 152 -9.28 22.17 4.75
N ASN A 153 -9.59 20.87 4.88
CA ASN A 153 -10.67 20.44 5.78
C ASN A 153 -10.39 20.82 7.25
N GLY A 154 -9.13 20.74 7.68
CA GLY A 154 -8.71 21.20 9.00
C GLY A 154 -8.93 22.70 9.19
N LEU A 155 -8.53 23.53 8.21
CA LEU A 155 -8.75 24.98 8.22
C LEU A 155 -10.25 25.34 8.21
N GLU A 156 -11.07 24.63 7.44
CA GLU A 156 -12.53 24.82 7.43
C GLU A 156 -13.14 24.60 8.83
N LEU A 157 -12.72 23.54 9.55
CA LEU A 157 -13.20 23.27 10.90
C LEU A 157 -12.83 24.37 11.90
N VAL A 158 -11.58 24.85 11.85
CA VAL A 158 -11.16 25.96 12.75
C VAL A 158 -11.90 27.25 12.39
N ARG A 159 -12.03 27.58 11.12
CA ARG A 159 -12.78 28.78 10.69
C ARG A 159 -14.28 28.72 11.01
N ALA A 160 -14.85 27.50 11.05
CA ALA A 160 -16.22 27.29 11.50
C ALA A 160 -16.38 27.35 13.03
N GLY A 161 -15.32 27.68 13.78
CA GLY A 161 -15.34 27.74 15.25
C GLY A 161 -15.47 26.36 15.93
N LYS A 162 -15.22 25.28 15.19
CA LYS A 162 -15.31 23.92 15.73
C LYS A 162 -14.08 23.52 16.53
N ALA A 163 -12.97 24.23 16.39
CA ALA A 163 -11.74 24.07 17.18
C ALA A 163 -11.02 25.41 17.32
N SER A 164 -10.16 25.55 18.34
CA SER A 164 -9.40 26.77 18.62
C SER A 164 -8.06 26.84 17.87
N GLU A 165 -7.53 25.69 17.44
CA GLU A 165 -6.23 25.63 16.80
C GLU A 165 -6.15 24.48 15.78
N LEU A 166 -5.24 24.67 14.81
CA LEU A 166 -4.88 23.67 13.79
C LEU A 166 -3.48 23.14 14.08
N VAL A 167 -3.35 21.84 14.12
CA VAL A 167 -2.07 21.12 14.17
C VAL A 167 -1.88 20.39 12.84
N THR A 168 -0.71 20.52 12.22
CA THR A 168 -0.34 19.71 11.05
C THR A 168 0.82 18.80 11.41
N THR A 169 0.84 17.61 10.84
CA THR A 169 1.99 16.72 10.96
C THR A 169 3.00 17.00 9.85
N THR A 170 4.29 16.82 10.14
CA THR A 170 5.39 17.19 9.24
C THR A 170 6.07 15.96 8.69
N VAL A 171 6.14 15.83 7.37
CA VAL A 171 7.02 14.86 6.70
C VAL A 171 8.22 15.56 6.09
N GLU A 172 9.35 14.86 6.07
CA GLU A 172 10.55 15.29 5.37
C GLU A 172 10.85 14.27 4.26
N GLU A 173 11.00 14.75 3.04
CA GLU A 173 11.37 13.93 1.89
C GLU A 173 12.67 14.43 1.25
N ARG A 174 13.43 13.50 0.67
CA ARG A 174 14.68 13.82 -0.02
C ARG A 174 14.44 13.94 -1.51
N PHE A 175 14.83 15.10 -2.03
CA PHE A 175 14.86 15.44 -3.44
C PHE A 175 16.29 15.59 -3.94
N PRO A 176 16.54 15.64 -5.26
CA PRO A 176 17.89 15.88 -5.79
C PRO A 176 18.54 17.17 -5.28
N ALA A 177 17.73 18.20 -4.98
CA ALA A 177 18.19 19.48 -4.43
C ALA A 177 18.39 19.49 -2.91
N GLY A 178 18.05 18.40 -2.20
CA GLY A 178 18.16 18.29 -0.74
C GLY A 178 16.88 17.79 -0.07
N ALA A 179 16.88 17.80 1.28
CA ALA A 179 15.73 17.43 2.07
C ALA A 179 14.74 18.62 2.17
N VAL A 180 13.46 18.36 2.00
CA VAL A 180 12.37 19.36 2.09
C VAL A 180 11.33 18.88 3.09
N LYS A 181 10.86 19.80 3.93
CA LYS A 181 9.79 19.55 4.91
C LYS A 181 8.46 20.07 4.39
N SER A 182 7.40 19.30 4.62
CA SER A 182 6.03 19.69 4.25
C SER A 182 5.56 21.00 4.92
N THR A 183 6.15 21.38 6.05
CA THR A 183 5.86 22.64 6.74
C THR A 183 6.10 23.89 5.88
N VAL A 184 7.01 23.83 4.91
CA VAL A 184 7.30 24.97 4.02
C VAL A 184 6.05 25.35 3.23
N ASP A 185 5.41 24.38 2.58
CA ASP A 185 4.22 24.64 1.78
C ASP A 185 2.97 24.75 2.66
N GLN A 186 2.87 23.96 3.76
CA GLN A 186 1.80 24.10 4.75
C GLN A 186 1.73 25.53 5.29
N SER A 187 2.86 26.13 5.67
CA SER A 187 2.90 27.51 6.19
C SER A 187 2.41 28.53 5.17
N ARG A 188 2.80 28.34 3.90
CA ARG A 188 2.33 29.18 2.79
C ARG A 188 0.80 29.11 2.63
N ILE A 189 0.23 27.89 2.64
CA ILE A 189 -1.20 27.70 2.50
C ILE A 189 -1.95 28.29 3.70
N VAL A 190 -1.47 28.03 4.92
CA VAL A 190 -2.07 28.60 6.14
C VAL A 190 -2.01 30.13 6.12
N SER A 191 -0.92 30.74 5.67
CA SER A 191 -0.81 32.21 5.57
C SER A 191 -1.78 32.80 4.56
N LEU A 192 -2.08 32.09 3.48
CA LEU A 192 -3.00 32.57 2.42
C LEU A 192 -4.47 32.36 2.80
N PHE A 193 -4.80 31.25 3.44
CA PHE A 193 -6.19 30.82 3.64
C PHE A 193 -6.59 30.70 5.11
N GLY A 194 -5.65 30.66 6.03
CA GLY A 194 -5.90 30.43 7.46
C GLY A 194 -6.40 31.65 8.22
N GLY A 195 -6.20 32.86 7.74
CA GLY A 195 -6.54 34.09 8.47
C GLY A 195 -5.80 34.14 9.82
N ASN A 196 -6.55 34.35 10.91
CA ASN A 196 -5.99 34.37 12.28
C ASN A 196 -5.95 32.98 12.94
N THR A 197 -5.96 31.90 12.17
CA THR A 197 -5.90 30.53 12.70
C THR A 197 -4.60 30.33 13.48
N LYS A 198 -4.71 29.94 14.74
CA LYS A 198 -3.56 29.46 15.50
C LYS A 198 -3.12 28.14 14.89
N TRP A 199 -1.92 28.14 14.30
CA TRP A 199 -1.36 26.98 13.62
C TRP A 199 -0.06 26.54 14.28
N ILE A 200 0.10 25.22 14.45
CA ILE A 200 1.28 24.58 15.00
C ILE A 200 1.61 23.38 14.12
N SER A 201 2.88 23.10 13.88
CA SER A 201 3.31 21.86 13.21
C SER A 201 4.09 20.96 14.15
N THR A 202 3.94 19.64 13.97
CA THR A 202 4.75 18.66 14.72
C THR A 202 6.17 18.60 14.17
N SER A 203 7.07 17.91 14.86
CA SER A 203 8.34 17.44 14.30
C SER A 203 8.11 16.34 13.24
N ASP A 204 9.19 15.99 12.53
CA ASP A 204 9.14 15.03 11.42
C ASP A 204 8.58 13.67 11.85
N VAL A 205 7.67 13.15 11.02
CA VAL A 205 6.99 11.86 11.23
C VAL A 205 7.26 10.92 10.04
N LYS A 206 7.25 9.62 10.30
CA LYS A 206 7.46 8.58 9.28
C LYS A 206 6.31 7.59 9.20
N SER A 207 5.36 7.67 10.12
CA SER A 207 4.22 6.77 10.22
C SER A 207 3.08 7.44 10.96
N THR A 208 1.85 6.93 10.80
CA THR A 208 0.69 7.40 11.56
C THR A 208 0.87 7.20 13.08
N ARG A 209 1.69 6.23 13.49
CA ARG A 209 2.06 6.09 14.90
C ARG A 209 2.90 7.27 15.36
N ASP A 210 3.88 7.70 14.56
CA ASP A 210 4.69 8.88 14.90
C ASP A 210 3.83 10.15 14.93
N GLU A 211 2.89 10.30 13.98
CA GLU A 211 1.95 11.41 13.98
C GLU A 211 1.18 11.51 15.29
N ALA A 212 0.65 10.38 15.77
CA ALA A 212 -0.07 10.31 17.05
C ALA A 212 0.86 10.63 18.24
N LEU A 213 2.07 10.06 18.29
CA LEU A 213 3.03 10.30 19.37
C LEU A 213 3.51 11.75 19.40
N ARG A 214 3.89 12.33 18.25
CA ARG A 214 4.35 13.73 18.19
C ARG A 214 3.26 14.72 18.50
N SER A 215 2.02 14.43 18.10
CA SER A 215 0.87 15.23 18.50
C SER A 215 0.61 15.13 20.01
N ALA A 216 0.79 13.95 20.59
CA ALA A 216 0.63 13.75 22.05
C ALA A 216 1.71 14.51 22.84
N GLU A 217 2.98 14.44 22.40
CA GLU A 217 4.09 15.22 22.99
C GLU A 217 3.80 16.73 22.97
N LEU A 218 3.15 17.22 21.91
CA LEU A 218 2.86 18.64 21.72
C LEU A 218 1.63 19.09 22.53
N LEU A 219 0.56 18.31 22.51
CA LEU A 219 -0.76 18.75 22.95
C LEU A 219 -1.12 18.32 24.39
N LEU A 220 -0.78 17.08 24.79
CA LEU A 220 -1.18 16.59 26.13
C LEU A 220 -0.60 17.40 27.28
N PRO A 221 0.67 17.91 27.24
CA PRO A 221 1.21 18.76 28.31
C PRO A 221 0.46 20.09 28.48
N THR A 222 -0.21 20.58 27.41
CA THR A 222 -1.03 21.80 27.47
C THR A 222 -2.47 21.57 27.95
N GLY A 223 -2.82 20.31 28.29
CA GLY A 223 -4.16 19.94 28.74
C GLY A 223 -5.14 19.63 27.59
N VAL A 224 -4.71 19.70 26.34
CA VAL A 224 -5.53 19.38 25.17
C VAL A 224 -5.70 17.87 25.06
N ARG A 225 -6.91 17.36 25.28
CA ARG A 225 -7.25 15.93 25.18
C ARG A 225 -8.26 15.64 24.08
N ARG A 226 -9.22 16.54 23.84
CA ARG A 226 -10.25 16.38 22.82
C ARG A 226 -9.78 16.99 21.51
N ILE A 227 -9.60 16.14 20.48
CA ILE A 227 -9.12 16.55 19.16
C ILE A 227 -10.01 15.99 18.06
N ALA A 228 -10.03 16.68 16.92
CA ALA A 228 -10.50 16.10 15.67
C ALA A 228 -9.31 15.67 14.84
N VAL A 229 -9.32 14.45 14.31
CA VAL A 229 -8.30 13.94 13.39
C VAL A 229 -8.88 13.94 11.98
N VAL A 230 -8.25 14.71 11.10
CA VAL A 230 -8.62 14.83 9.67
C VAL A 230 -7.66 13.97 8.85
N ALA A 231 -8.22 12.96 8.18
CA ALA A 231 -7.48 11.99 7.38
C ALA A 231 -8.29 11.57 6.16
N SER A 232 -7.66 10.95 5.17
CA SER A 232 -8.35 10.34 4.03
C SER A 232 -9.40 9.33 4.51
N PRO A 233 -10.56 9.23 3.86
CA PRO A 233 -11.67 8.42 4.34
C PRO A 233 -11.27 7.00 4.72
N MET A 234 -10.54 6.29 3.86
CA MET A 234 -10.10 4.91 4.13
C MET A 234 -9.10 4.81 5.28
N HIS A 235 -8.33 5.89 5.50
CA HIS A 235 -7.32 5.95 6.53
C HIS A 235 -7.88 6.25 7.94
N THR A 236 -9.09 6.84 8.05
CA THR A 236 -9.66 7.33 9.32
C THR A 236 -9.66 6.31 10.44
N ARG A 237 -10.05 5.06 10.18
CA ARG A 237 -10.13 4.01 11.19
C ARG A 237 -8.78 3.76 11.88
N ARG A 238 -7.70 3.61 11.11
CA ARG A 238 -6.36 3.36 11.65
C ARG A 238 -5.78 4.61 12.31
N ALA A 239 -5.95 5.76 11.66
CA ALA A 239 -5.46 7.03 12.19
C ALA A 239 -6.08 7.34 13.56
N CYS A 240 -7.39 7.38 13.66
CA CYS A 240 -8.07 7.71 14.89
C CYS A 240 -7.75 6.73 16.03
N SER A 241 -7.73 5.41 15.74
CA SER A 241 -7.34 4.43 16.74
C SER A 241 -5.89 4.60 17.22
N ALA A 242 -4.97 5.05 16.36
CA ALA A 242 -3.60 5.34 16.77
C ALA A 242 -3.51 6.55 17.71
N PHE A 243 -4.34 7.58 17.48
CA PHE A 243 -4.42 8.74 18.36
C PHE A 243 -5.13 8.42 19.68
N GLU A 244 -6.19 7.60 19.68
CA GLU A 244 -6.84 7.10 20.89
C GLU A 244 -5.87 6.30 21.76
N ALA A 245 -5.03 5.47 21.13
CA ALA A 245 -4.04 4.65 21.83
C ALA A 245 -2.94 5.45 22.55
N VAL A 246 -2.76 6.74 22.22
CA VAL A 246 -1.83 7.64 22.91
C VAL A 246 -2.51 8.57 23.93
N GLY A 247 -3.83 8.44 24.13
CA GLY A 247 -4.56 9.10 25.22
C GLY A 247 -5.41 10.29 24.81
N PHE A 248 -5.71 10.46 23.51
CA PHE A 248 -6.66 11.46 23.06
C PHE A 248 -8.11 10.94 23.06
N GLU A 249 -9.06 11.84 23.25
CA GLU A 249 -10.46 11.68 22.89
C GLU A 249 -10.64 12.19 21.46
N VAL A 250 -10.86 11.27 20.51
CA VAL A 250 -10.78 11.56 19.08
C VAL A 250 -12.16 11.66 18.46
N THR A 251 -12.39 12.73 17.70
CA THR A 251 -13.45 12.85 16.71
C THR A 251 -12.87 12.60 15.32
N CYS A 252 -13.25 11.49 14.69
CA CYS A 252 -12.79 11.15 13.33
C CYS A 252 -13.51 11.98 12.28
N VAL A 253 -12.72 12.68 11.46
CA VAL A 253 -13.24 13.49 10.35
C VAL A 253 -12.61 13.01 9.04
N PRO A 254 -13.36 12.25 8.21
CA PRO A 254 -12.89 11.96 6.87
C PRO A 254 -12.83 13.24 6.05
N ALA A 255 -11.68 13.52 5.46
CA ALA A 255 -11.48 14.66 4.59
C ALA A 255 -12.33 14.54 3.32
N ARG A 256 -12.86 15.63 2.84
CA ARG A 256 -13.44 15.72 1.48
C ARG A 256 -12.30 15.70 0.48
N MET A 257 -12.16 14.60 -0.24
CA MET A 257 -11.10 14.41 -1.21
C MET A 257 -11.52 14.98 -2.57
N ARG A 258 -10.61 15.75 -3.20
CA ARG A 258 -10.77 16.24 -4.58
C ARG A 258 -10.34 15.20 -5.61
N SER A 259 -9.48 14.28 -5.22
CA SER A 259 -9.10 13.12 -6.02
C SER A 259 -9.97 11.91 -5.69
N ALA A 260 -9.99 10.91 -6.59
CA ALA A 260 -10.62 9.62 -6.32
C ALA A 260 -10.06 8.99 -5.04
N GLY A 261 -10.93 8.46 -4.20
CA GLY A 261 -10.56 7.89 -2.89
C GLY A 261 -11.45 8.38 -1.75
N GLY A 262 -12.45 9.19 -2.07
CA GLY A 262 -13.47 9.66 -1.12
C GLY A 262 -14.43 8.55 -0.68
N GLN A 263 -15.44 8.94 0.10
CA GLN A 263 -16.52 8.04 0.55
C GLN A 263 -17.38 7.53 -0.62
N ASP A 264 -17.43 8.28 -1.71
CA ASP A 264 -18.08 7.90 -2.95
C ASP A 264 -17.03 7.81 -4.07
N PRO A 265 -16.63 6.58 -4.44
CA PRO A 265 -15.64 6.36 -5.50
C PRO A 265 -16.21 6.64 -6.88
N GLY A 266 -17.00 7.64 -7.11
CA GLY A 266 -17.45 8.07 -8.40
C GLY A 266 -17.87 6.96 -9.40
N PRO A 267 -18.34 7.31 -10.60
CA PRO A 267 -18.80 6.33 -11.59
C PRO A 267 -17.65 5.61 -12.33
N TRP A 268 -16.41 6.12 -12.23
CA TRP A 268 -15.32 5.64 -13.07
C TRP A 268 -14.69 4.35 -12.54
N PRO A 269 -14.40 3.36 -13.42
CA PRO A 269 -13.73 2.12 -13.04
C PRO A 269 -12.38 2.34 -12.33
N ALA A 270 -11.59 3.34 -12.76
CA ALA A 270 -10.31 3.67 -12.14
C ALA A 270 -10.46 4.11 -10.68
N ASP A 271 -11.48 4.92 -10.37
CA ASP A 271 -11.74 5.38 -9.00
C ASP A 271 -12.11 4.22 -8.08
N ARG A 272 -12.93 3.29 -8.58
CA ARG A 272 -13.29 2.08 -7.82
C ARG A 272 -12.08 1.19 -7.54
N LEU A 273 -11.18 1.09 -8.52
CA LEU A 273 -9.96 0.30 -8.37
C LEU A 273 -9.03 0.94 -7.33
N LYS A 274 -8.87 2.26 -7.37
CA LYS A 274 -8.11 3.00 -6.36
C LYS A 274 -8.68 2.80 -4.97
N VAL A 275 -9.98 3.00 -4.77
CA VAL A 275 -10.65 2.81 -3.47
C VAL A 275 -10.48 1.38 -2.96
N PHE A 276 -10.52 0.38 -3.85
CA PHE A 276 -10.25 -1.00 -3.47
C PHE A 276 -8.81 -1.21 -3.02
N GLY A 277 -7.85 -0.64 -3.74
CA GLY A 277 -6.43 -0.65 -3.36
C GLY A 277 -6.19 -0.03 -1.99
N ASP A 278 -6.72 1.18 -1.77
CA ASP A 278 -6.67 1.87 -0.48
C ASP A 278 -7.28 1.01 0.65
N TRP A 279 -8.41 0.35 0.39
CA TRP A 279 -9.04 -0.54 1.36
C TRP A 279 -8.14 -1.74 1.71
N VAL A 280 -7.57 -2.42 0.70
CA VAL A 280 -6.65 -3.56 0.93
C VAL A 280 -5.44 -3.11 1.74
N TYR A 281 -4.84 -1.96 1.37
CA TYR A 281 -3.72 -1.38 2.09
C TYR A 281 -4.07 -1.09 3.55
N GLU A 282 -5.20 -0.44 3.81
CA GLU A 282 -5.60 -0.07 5.17
C GLU A 282 -5.99 -1.28 6.03
N VAL A 283 -6.59 -2.32 5.44
CA VAL A 283 -6.82 -3.60 6.13
C VAL A 283 -5.49 -4.21 6.59
N ALA A 284 -4.52 -4.31 5.68
CA ALA A 284 -3.20 -4.87 5.98
C ALA A 284 -2.42 -4.00 6.99
N ALA A 285 -2.43 -2.68 6.82
CA ALA A 285 -1.78 -1.74 7.71
C ALA A 285 -2.38 -1.79 9.12
N THR A 286 -3.72 -1.83 9.23
CA THR A 286 -4.43 -1.93 10.50
C THR A 286 -4.11 -3.25 11.21
N ALA A 287 -4.08 -4.37 10.47
CA ALA A 287 -3.68 -5.68 11.04
C ALA A 287 -2.25 -5.64 11.60
N ARG A 288 -1.31 -5.02 10.86
CA ARG A 288 0.07 -4.82 11.31
C ARG A 288 0.16 -3.95 12.57
N TYR A 289 -0.62 -2.88 12.66
CA TYR A 289 -0.67 -1.99 13.81
C TYR A 289 -1.23 -2.71 15.05
N ARG A 290 -2.30 -3.53 14.88
CA ARG A 290 -2.84 -4.37 15.96
C ARG A 290 -1.80 -5.39 16.46
N ALA A 291 -1.14 -6.09 15.54
CA ALA A 291 -0.09 -7.06 15.91
C ALA A 291 1.07 -6.43 16.70
N ARG A 292 1.29 -5.11 16.56
CA ARG A 292 2.28 -4.35 17.33
C ARG A 292 1.74 -3.71 18.61
N GLY A 293 0.46 -3.86 18.92
CA GLY A 293 -0.19 -3.21 20.06
C GLY A 293 -0.28 -1.68 19.95
N TRP A 294 -0.25 -1.13 18.72
CA TRP A 294 -0.25 0.31 18.50
C TRP A 294 -1.64 0.94 18.44
N LEU A 295 -2.67 0.13 18.43
CA LEU A 295 -4.08 0.55 18.41
C LEU A 295 -4.80 0.22 19.73
N ASP A 296 -4.09 -0.39 20.69
CA ASP A 296 -4.66 -0.73 21.98
C ASP A 296 -4.55 0.47 22.91
N SER A 297 -5.66 0.87 23.53
CA SER A 297 -5.70 1.88 24.57
C SER A 297 -5.04 1.30 25.85
N GLY A 298 -3.73 1.48 25.96
CA GLY A 298 -2.95 1.06 27.12
C GLY A 298 -2.32 2.26 27.83
N PRO A 299 -1.84 2.11 29.06
CA PRO A 299 -1.09 3.19 29.72
C PRO A 299 0.08 3.63 28.84
N PRO A 300 0.42 4.93 28.85
CA PRO A 300 1.41 5.54 27.93
C PRO A 300 2.79 4.88 27.96
N GLU A 301 3.11 4.14 29.00
CA GLU A 301 4.37 3.40 29.16
C GLU A 301 4.58 2.27 28.14
N ARG A 302 3.49 1.64 27.61
CA ARG A 302 3.59 0.65 26.53
C ARG A 302 3.75 1.27 25.13
N ALA A 303 3.32 2.53 25.01
CA ALA A 303 3.39 3.27 23.75
C ALA A 303 4.83 3.70 23.39
N ALA A 304 5.71 3.83 24.37
CA ALA A 304 7.05 4.38 24.25
C ALA A 304 8.17 3.37 23.97
N ARG A 305 7.89 2.08 23.75
CA ARG A 305 8.95 1.12 23.39
C ARG A 305 9.36 1.32 21.92
N PRO A 306 10.59 1.81 21.68
CA PRO A 306 11.19 1.80 20.35
C PRO A 306 11.40 0.34 19.92
N LEU A 307 11.31 0.07 18.62
CA LEU A 307 11.71 -1.20 18.00
C LEU A 307 13.23 -1.29 17.94
#